data_f354af1032934371fbe76d85cc95f41e
#
_entry.id   f354af1032934371fbe76d85cc95f41e
#
_cell.length_a   1.000
_cell.length_b   1.000
_cell.length_c   1.000
_cell.angle_alpha   90.00
_cell.angle_beta   90.00
_cell.angle_gamma   90.00
#
_symmetry.space_group_name_H-M   'P 1'
#
loop_
_entity.id
_entity.type
_entity.pdbx_description
1 polymer ?
#
loop_
_entity_poly.entity_id
_entity_poly.type
_entity_poly.pdbx_seq_one_letter_code
_entity_poly.pdbx_strand_id
1 'polypeptide(L)'
;MLKSLFWRVNFFFKYRKSQWIKKRLTGDESKLTVESKNGIFVTDPADLEVGAKLRTKGEYGTEEIARLSQLIDNNSSILIVGAHIGALAIPLAKRCLQVIAIEANPNNFELLQTNIKLNNLANITAHLSLIHIS
;
A
#
# COMPACT_ATOMS: atom_id res chain seq x y z
N MET A 1 -12.81 -11.07 25.18
CA MET A 1 -13.37 -9.71 25.46
C MET A 1 -12.28 -8.64 25.64
N LEU A 2 -11.29 -8.83 26.50
CA LEU A 2 -10.20 -7.85 26.69
C LEU A 2 -9.35 -7.58 25.43
N LYS A 3 -9.05 -8.59 24.62
CA LYS A 3 -8.27 -8.42 23.37
C LYS A 3 -9.00 -7.56 22.32
N SER A 4 -10.32 -7.69 22.23
CA SER A 4 -11.12 -6.89 21.28
C SER A 4 -11.26 -5.43 21.73
N LEU A 5 -11.38 -5.21 23.03
CA LEU A 5 -11.43 -3.85 23.60
C LEU A 5 -10.08 -3.14 23.45
N PHE A 6 -8.98 -3.84 23.73
CA PHE A 6 -7.62 -3.30 23.56
C PHE A 6 -7.33 -2.93 22.10
N TRP A 7 -7.79 -3.76 21.14
CA TRP A 7 -7.65 -3.46 19.72
C TRP A 7 -8.46 -2.23 19.31
N ARG A 8 -9.70 -2.10 19.80
CA ARG A 8 -10.57 -0.93 19.51
C ARG A 8 -9.99 0.37 20.07
N VAL A 9 -9.46 0.34 21.29
CA VAL A 9 -8.81 1.49 21.92
C VAL A 9 -7.54 1.87 21.16
N ASN A 10 -6.72 0.90 20.79
CA ASN A 10 -5.48 1.15 20.04
C ASN A 10 -5.77 1.70 18.63
N PHE A 11 -6.82 1.20 17.98
CA PHE A 11 -7.31 1.70 16.69
C PHE A 11 -7.79 3.17 16.83
N PHE A 12 -8.55 3.48 17.85
CA PHE A 12 -9.06 4.83 18.11
C PHE A 12 -7.92 5.84 18.32
N PHE A 13 -6.91 5.52 19.11
CA PHE A 13 -5.74 6.38 19.29
C PHE A 13 -4.92 6.56 18.00
N LYS A 14 -4.72 5.50 17.24
CA LYS A 14 -4.04 5.57 15.93
C LYS A 14 -4.83 6.44 14.95
N TYR A 15 -6.16 6.26 14.91
CA TYR A 15 -7.04 7.06 14.07
C TYR A 15 -6.95 8.56 14.43
N ARG A 16 -7.06 8.91 15.70
CA ARG A 16 -6.94 10.31 16.14
C ARG A 16 -5.58 10.91 15.82
N LYS A 17 -4.51 10.16 16.03
CA LYS A 17 -3.15 10.60 15.69
C LYS A 17 -3.00 10.85 14.20
N SER A 18 -3.54 9.98 13.37
CA SER A 18 -3.53 10.12 11.91
C SER A 18 -4.32 11.34 11.45
N GLN A 19 -5.53 11.55 11.99
CA GLN A 19 -6.34 12.74 11.68
C GLN A 19 -5.67 14.04 12.14
N TRP A 20 -4.98 14.02 13.27
CA TRP A 20 -4.24 15.16 13.78
C TRP A 20 -3.04 15.51 12.87
N ILE A 21 -2.31 14.50 12.39
CA ILE A 21 -1.23 14.68 11.41
C ILE A 21 -1.79 15.29 10.13
N LYS A 22 -2.89 14.75 9.60
CA LYS A 22 -3.57 15.27 8.41
C LYS A 22 -4.00 16.73 8.57
N LYS A 23 -4.54 17.09 9.74
CA LYS A 23 -4.97 18.47 10.05
C LYS A 23 -3.81 19.46 10.16
N ARG A 24 -2.63 19.01 10.60
CA ARG A 24 -1.43 19.87 10.72
C ARG A 24 -0.70 20.09 9.40
N LEU A 25 -0.86 19.17 8.46
CA LEU A 25 -0.37 19.30 7.09
C LEU A 25 -1.37 20.16 6.29
N THR A 26 -1.57 21.41 6.75
CA THR A 26 -2.48 22.37 6.11
C THR A 26 -1.88 22.87 4.80
N GLY A 27 -2.37 22.38 3.74
CA GLY A 27 -2.02 22.70 2.36
C GLY A 27 -2.34 21.51 1.48
N ASP A 28 -2.25 21.64 0.20
CA ASP A 28 -2.45 20.56 -0.79
C ASP A 28 -1.44 19.39 -0.64
N GLU A 29 -0.54 19.47 0.35
CA GLU A 29 0.44 18.46 0.72
C GLU A 29 -0.09 17.50 1.79
N SER A 30 -1.25 16.90 1.54
CA SER A 30 -1.81 15.88 2.43
C SER A 30 -1.15 14.50 2.27
N LYS A 31 -0.15 14.39 1.42
CA LYS A 31 0.54 13.14 1.10
C LYS A 31 1.98 13.17 1.63
N LEU A 32 2.45 12.04 2.15
CA LEU A 32 3.81 11.87 2.68
C LEU A 32 4.57 10.85 1.85
N THR A 33 5.76 11.24 1.40
CA THR A 33 6.69 10.32 0.73
C THR A 33 7.55 9.61 1.77
N VAL A 34 7.70 8.31 1.63
CA VAL A 34 8.51 7.46 2.50
C VAL A 34 9.36 6.51 1.67
N GLU A 35 10.62 6.34 2.08
CA GLU A 35 11.50 5.27 1.61
C GLU A 35 11.40 4.09 2.57
N SER A 36 11.22 2.89 2.02
CA SER A 36 11.01 1.67 2.78
C SER A 36 11.69 0.46 2.12
N LYS A 37 11.68 -0.68 2.80
CA LYS A 37 12.14 -1.95 2.19
C LYS A 37 11.31 -2.38 0.98
N ASN A 38 10.05 -1.95 0.92
CA ASN A 38 9.15 -2.25 -0.21
C ASN A 38 9.42 -1.35 -1.44
N GLY A 39 10.09 -0.23 -1.27
CA GLY A 39 10.33 0.79 -2.28
C GLY A 39 10.01 2.20 -1.78
N ILE A 40 9.85 3.14 -2.69
CA ILE A 40 9.48 4.53 -2.41
C ILE A 40 7.98 4.69 -2.58
N PHE A 41 7.31 5.24 -1.57
CA PHE A 41 5.85 5.38 -1.57
C PHE A 41 5.41 6.78 -1.18
N VAL A 42 4.45 7.29 -1.93
CA VAL A 42 3.57 8.36 -1.46
C VAL A 42 2.41 7.71 -0.71
N THR A 43 2.15 8.19 0.50
CA THR A 43 1.14 7.64 1.40
C THR A 43 0.19 8.72 1.87
N ASP A 44 -1.08 8.36 2.14
CA ASP A 44 -2.02 9.23 2.85
C ASP A 44 -1.74 9.15 4.36
N PRO A 45 -1.54 10.29 5.05
CA PRO A 45 -1.37 10.31 6.52
C PRO A 45 -2.54 9.68 7.28
N ALA A 46 -3.73 9.64 6.70
CA ALA A 46 -4.91 9.02 7.27
C ALA A 46 -4.94 7.49 7.13
N ASP A 47 -4.09 6.91 6.28
CA ASP A 47 -3.96 5.46 6.15
C ASP A 47 -3.29 4.88 7.41
N LEU A 48 -4.08 4.12 8.17
CA LEU A 48 -3.70 3.56 9.47
C LEU A 48 -3.05 2.19 9.37
N GLU A 49 -3.07 1.56 8.22
CA GLU A 49 -2.60 0.18 8.05
C GLU A 49 -1.35 0.13 7.17
N VAL A 50 -1.49 0.22 5.88
CA VAL A 50 -0.39 0.07 4.94
C VAL A 50 0.56 1.26 5.01
N GLY A 51 0.04 2.47 4.79
CA GLY A 51 0.84 3.68 4.84
C GLY A 51 1.47 3.94 6.21
N ALA A 52 0.73 3.69 7.30
CA ALA A 52 1.25 3.81 8.65
C ALA A 52 2.43 2.86 8.91
N LYS A 53 2.35 1.61 8.49
CA LYS A 53 3.44 0.64 8.66
C LYS A 53 4.66 1.01 7.82
N LEU A 54 4.48 1.43 6.59
CA LEU A 54 5.57 1.91 5.76
C LEU A 54 6.29 3.11 6.41
N ARG A 55 5.54 4.07 6.97
CA ARG A 55 6.11 5.26 7.63
C ARG A 55 6.77 4.96 8.98
N THR A 56 6.23 4.03 9.76
CA THR A 56 6.68 3.79 11.15
C THR A 56 7.64 2.61 11.28
N LYS A 57 7.48 1.58 10.45
CA LYS A 57 8.30 0.36 10.48
C LYS A 57 9.26 0.26 9.29
N GLY A 58 9.06 1.08 8.25
CA GLY A 58 9.85 1.01 7.02
C GLY A 58 9.61 -0.24 6.18
N GLU A 59 8.52 -0.98 6.45
CA GLU A 59 8.19 -2.21 5.73
C GLU A 59 6.71 -2.58 5.88
N TYR A 60 6.20 -3.34 4.92
CA TYR A 60 4.85 -3.92 4.95
C TYR A 60 4.83 -5.27 4.24
N GLY A 61 4.14 -6.26 4.84
CA GLY A 61 3.92 -7.56 4.21
C GLY A 61 5.19 -8.35 3.89
N THR A 62 6.26 -8.18 4.68
CA THR A 62 7.58 -8.77 4.42
C THR A 62 7.52 -10.29 4.35
N GLU A 63 6.74 -10.95 5.22
CA GLU A 63 6.59 -12.41 5.20
C GLU A 63 5.82 -12.89 3.97
N GLU A 64 4.75 -12.19 3.58
CA GLU A 64 3.98 -12.50 2.37
C GLU A 64 4.83 -12.34 1.12
N ILE A 65 5.58 -11.25 1.03
CA ILE A 65 6.50 -11.01 -0.08
C ILE A 65 7.55 -12.14 -0.16
N ALA A 66 8.11 -12.55 0.98
CA ALA A 66 9.08 -13.63 1.02
C ALA A 66 8.48 -14.97 0.54
N ARG A 67 7.28 -15.32 1.00
CA ARG A 67 6.57 -16.53 0.57
C ARG A 67 6.24 -16.51 -0.92
N LEU A 68 5.65 -15.42 -1.40
CA LEU A 68 5.30 -15.27 -2.82
C LEU A 68 6.54 -15.27 -3.71
N SER A 69 7.64 -14.68 -3.25
CA SER A 69 8.91 -14.64 -3.98
C SER A 69 9.52 -16.03 -4.21
N GLN A 70 9.16 -17.02 -3.39
CA GLN A 70 9.58 -18.42 -3.61
C GLN A 70 8.75 -19.14 -4.68
N LEU A 71 7.54 -18.62 -4.98
CA LEU A 71 6.61 -19.23 -5.93
C LEU A 71 6.71 -18.63 -7.34
N ILE A 72 7.45 -17.53 -7.49
CA ILE A 72 7.54 -16.78 -8.75
C ILE A 72 8.97 -16.70 -9.26
N ASP A 73 9.09 -16.49 -10.55
CA ASP A 73 10.34 -16.26 -11.26
C ASP A 73 10.18 -15.16 -12.32
N ASN A 74 11.21 -14.91 -13.11
CA ASN A 74 11.23 -13.89 -14.15
C ASN A 74 10.24 -14.15 -15.30
N ASN A 75 9.62 -15.32 -15.38
CA ASN A 75 8.60 -15.67 -16.38
C ASN A 75 7.18 -15.62 -15.81
N SER A 76 7.03 -15.41 -14.53
CA SER A 76 5.75 -15.42 -13.84
C SER A 76 4.93 -14.16 -14.13
N SER A 77 3.62 -14.35 -14.35
CA SER A 77 2.63 -13.26 -14.37
C SER A 77 1.78 -13.33 -13.13
N ILE A 78 1.61 -12.18 -12.46
CA ILE A 78 0.92 -12.09 -11.17
C ILE A 78 -0.32 -11.21 -11.31
N LEU A 79 -1.43 -11.66 -10.75
CA LEU A 79 -2.63 -10.86 -10.54
C LEU A 79 -2.77 -10.55 -9.05
N ILE A 80 -2.85 -9.27 -8.71
CA ILE A 80 -3.10 -8.78 -7.35
C ILE A 80 -4.43 -8.05 -7.33
N VAL A 81 -5.38 -8.57 -6.57
CA VAL A 81 -6.69 -7.95 -6.35
C VAL A 81 -6.69 -7.28 -4.97
N GLY A 82 -7.04 -5.99 -4.93
CA GLY A 82 -6.88 -5.18 -3.74
C GLY A 82 -5.44 -4.70 -3.57
N ALA A 83 -4.85 -4.18 -4.63
CA ALA A 83 -3.43 -3.79 -4.67
C ALA A 83 -3.10 -2.59 -3.77
N HIS A 84 -4.12 -1.87 -3.29
CA HIS A 84 -3.98 -0.71 -2.41
C HIS A 84 -3.03 0.33 -3.04
N ILE A 85 -2.01 0.79 -2.33
CA ILE A 85 -1.00 1.75 -2.84
C ILE A 85 0.22 1.06 -3.48
N GLY A 86 0.19 -0.27 -3.63
CA GLY A 86 1.23 -1.05 -4.30
C GLY A 86 2.30 -1.65 -3.40
N ALA A 87 2.08 -1.71 -2.07
CA ALA A 87 3.09 -2.19 -1.11
C ALA A 87 3.54 -3.64 -1.35
N LEU A 88 2.69 -4.50 -1.93
CA LEU A 88 3.07 -5.85 -2.38
C LEU A 88 3.44 -5.88 -3.87
N ALA A 89 2.69 -5.16 -4.70
CA ALA A 89 2.87 -5.17 -6.15
C ALA A 89 4.27 -4.70 -6.57
N ILE A 90 4.76 -3.62 -5.98
CA ILE A 90 6.04 -3.00 -6.33
C ILE A 90 7.23 -3.93 -6.04
N PRO A 91 7.42 -4.50 -4.84
CA PRO A 91 8.52 -5.43 -4.62
C PRO A 91 8.40 -6.73 -5.42
N LEU A 92 7.19 -7.25 -5.64
CA LEU A 92 7.00 -8.47 -6.44
C LEU A 92 7.28 -8.24 -7.93
N ALA A 93 6.97 -7.07 -8.47
CA ALA A 93 7.25 -6.72 -9.86
C ALA A 93 8.75 -6.78 -10.22
N LYS A 94 9.62 -6.59 -9.25
CA LYS A 94 11.07 -6.69 -9.44
C LYS A 94 11.55 -8.13 -9.63
N ARG A 95 10.68 -9.13 -9.44
CA ARG A 95 10.99 -10.57 -9.43
C ARG A 95 10.18 -11.39 -10.42
N CYS A 96 9.35 -10.75 -11.24
CA CYS A 96 8.45 -11.44 -12.16
C CYS A 96 8.41 -10.75 -13.52
N LEU A 97 7.77 -11.38 -14.49
CA LEU A 97 7.60 -10.85 -15.84
C LEU A 97 6.66 -9.64 -15.83
N GLN A 98 5.50 -9.79 -15.18
CA GLN A 98 4.48 -8.73 -15.10
C GLN A 98 3.58 -8.89 -13.89
N VAL A 99 3.05 -7.75 -13.45
CA VAL A 99 2.01 -7.67 -12.43
C VAL A 99 0.79 -6.95 -13.02
N ILE A 100 -0.38 -7.54 -12.85
CA ILE A 100 -1.67 -6.89 -13.05
C ILE A 100 -2.21 -6.57 -11.66
N ALA A 101 -2.38 -5.28 -11.37
CA ALA A 101 -2.81 -4.79 -10.07
C ALA A 101 -4.22 -4.18 -10.19
N ILE A 102 -5.17 -4.68 -9.41
CA ILE A 102 -6.56 -4.20 -9.40
C ILE A 102 -6.81 -3.54 -8.05
N GLU A 103 -7.30 -2.29 -8.08
CA GLU A 103 -7.70 -1.55 -6.89
C GLU A 103 -9.09 -0.93 -7.10
N ALA A 104 -9.95 -1.03 -6.08
CA ALA A 104 -11.33 -0.54 -6.16
C ALA A 104 -11.49 0.90 -5.64
N ASN A 105 -10.64 1.33 -4.72
CA ASN A 105 -10.69 2.68 -4.17
C ASN A 105 -9.95 3.67 -5.07
N PRO A 106 -10.64 4.71 -5.62
CA PRO A 106 -10.00 5.66 -6.52
C PRO A 106 -8.80 6.40 -5.93
N ASN A 107 -8.84 6.73 -4.64
CA ASN A 107 -7.73 7.43 -3.98
C ASN A 107 -6.50 6.53 -3.84
N ASN A 108 -6.70 5.27 -3.46
CA ASN A 108 -5.61 4.29 -3.41
C ASN A 108 -5.07 3.98 -4.80
N PHE A 109 -5.93 3.91 -5.80
CA PHE A 109 -5.54 3.70 -7.19
C PHE A 109 -4.65 4.84 -7.72
N GLU A 110 -4.99 6.09 -7.42
CA GLU A 110 -4.16 7.25 -7.77
C GLU A 110 -2.77 7.16 -7.13
N LEU A 111 -2.71 6.79 -5.85
CA LEU A 111 -1.46 6.55 -5.15
C LEU A 111 -0.68 5.36 -5.72
N LEU A 112 -1.37 4.27 -6.08
CA LEU A 112 -0.77 3.11 -6.75
C LEU A 112 -0.07 3.52 -8.05
N GLN A 113 -0.74 4.28 -8.90
CA GLN A 113 -0.16 4.77 -10.15
C GLN A 113 1.07 5.67 -9.90
N THR A 114 0.98 6.55 -8.93
CA THR A 114 2.09 7.43 -8.53
C THR A 114 3.29 6.61 -8.04
N ASN A 115 3.04 5.61 -7.19
CA ASN A 115 4.07 4.77 -6.60
C ASN A 115 4.75 3.86 -7.64
N ILE A 116 4.00 3.34 -8.62
CA ILE A 116 4.57 2.61 -9.75
C ILE A 116 5.59 3.49 -10.51
N LYS A 117 5.23 4.74 -10.80
CA LYS A 117 6.11 5.68 -11.50
C LYS A 117 7.35 6.02 -10.67
N LEU A 118 7.19 6.28 -9.36
CA LEU A 118 8.31 6.59 -8.46
C LEU A 118 9.34 5.48 -8.38
N ASN A 119 8.91 4.22 -8.51
CA ASN A 119 9.81 3.07 -8.49
C ASN A 119 10.33 2.66 -9.87
N ASN A 120 10.05 3.43 -10.92
CA ASN A 120 10.51 3.20 -12.30
C ASN A 120 10.17 1.79 -12.82
N LEU A 121 9.01 1.27 -12.49
CA LEU A 121 8.56 -0.07 -12.91
C LEU A 121 7.67 0.03 -14.15
N ALA A 122 8.09 -0.65 -15.22
CA ALA A 122 7.36 -0.71 -16.49
C ALA A 122 6.47 -1.96 -16.62
N ASN A 123 6.60 -2.93 -15.71
CA ASN A 123 5.93 -4.22 -15.78
C ASN A 123 4.73 -4.36 -14.81
N ILE A 124 4.18 -3.26 -14.35
CA ILE A 124 2.93 -3.24 -13.58
C ILE A 124 1.87 -2.51 -14.40
N THR A 125 0.75 -3.18 -14.63
CA THR A 125 -0.46 -2.58 -15.18
C THR A 125 -1.51 -2.46 -14.08
N ALA A 126 -1.92 -1.23 -13.77
CA ALA A 126 -2.91 -0.97 -12.74
C ALA A 126 -4.30 -0.70 -13.34
N HIS A 127 -5.32 -1.30 -12.76
CA HIS A 127 -6.72 -1.13 -13.14
C HIS A 127 -7.56 -0.69 -11.95
N LEU A 128 -8.35 0.36 -12.16
CA LEU A 128 -9.40 0.74 -11.23
C LEU A 128 -10.62 -0.15 -11.51
N SER A 129 -10.96 -1.01 -10.57
CA SER A 129 -12.13 -1.87 -10.67
C SER A 129 -13.19 -1.40 -9.68
N LEU A 130 -14.26 -0.82 -10.20
CA LEU A 130 -15.47 -0.52 -9.43
C LEU A 130 -16.33 -1.79 -9.38
N ILE A 131 -15.92 -2.78 -8.58
CA ILE A 131 -16.77 -3.93 -8.31
C ILE A 131 -17.85 -3.46 -7.34
N HIS A 132 -19.04 -3.16 -7.88
CA HIS A 132 -20.23 -3.03 -7.06
C HIS A 132 -20.63 -4.43 -6.61
N ILE A 133 -20.28 -4.76 -5.37
CA ILE A 133 -20.92 -5.88 -4.68
C ILE A 133 -22.28 -5.36 -4.22
N SER A 134 -23.29 -5.63 -5.02
CA SER A 134 -24.68 -5.40 -4.63
C SER A 134 -25.13 -6.49 -3.66
#